data_90e4fa42c209fc5f13bcfe4aff66e6c2
#
_entry.id   90e4fa42c209fc5f13bcfe4aff66e6c2
#
_cell.length_a   1.000
_cell.length_b   1.000
_cell.length_c   1.000
_cell.angle_alpha   90.00
_cell.angle_beta   90.00
_cell.angle_gamma   90.00
#
_symmetry.space_group_name_H-M   'P 1'
#
loop_
_entity.id
_entity.type
_entity.pdbx_description
1 polymer ?
#
loop_
_entity_poly.entity_id
_entity_poly.type
_entity_poly.pdbx_seq_one_letter_code
_entity_poly.pdbx_strand_id
1 'polypeptide(L)'
;DYDGEPITGSYHFLTEILRHEWGFKGYVVSDSEAVEFLYSKHQVAVDAVDGAAQVVNAGLNVRTNFTLPENFIRPLRQAISEGKVSMQTIDSRVADVLRVKFGMGLFDNPYKGDAKHPEKVVHSKEHQAVSMRAALESIVLLKNENNILPLSKDLKKIAVIGPNANEVQNLICRYGPANAPIKTVYQGIKEYLPDAEVRYAKGTDIIDKYFPESELYEVPLDQEEQAMMDEAVTLAEESDVAIMVLGGNEKTVREEYSRTNLDLCGRQEKLLQAVYATGKPVILLLVDGRVATINWAERYIPGIVHAWFPGEFMGDAVAQVLFGDYNPGGKLAVTFPRSVGQIPFAFPFKPGSDSKGFVRVTSTLYPFGYGLSYTTFAYSDLKIENPVIGVQGSVKLSCKVKNTGKVAGDEVVQLYLHDEMSSVTTYVKVLRGFERIHL
;
A
#
# COMPACT_ATOMS: atom_id res chain seq x y z
N ASP A 1 -16.18 -12.52 8.19
CA ASP A 1 -17.58 -12.96 8.00
C ASP A 1 -18.35 -11.97 7.13
N TYR A 2 -19.50 -12.39 6.65
CA TYR A 2 -20.45 -11.57 5.91
C TYR A 2 -21.81 -11.74 6.57
N ASP A 3 -22.42 -10.64 7.03
CA ASP A 3 -23.68 -10.63 7.80
C ASP A 3 -23.71 -11.64 8.97
N GLY A 4 -22.55 -11.83 9.63
CA GLY A 4 -22.40 -12.77 10.75
C GLY A 4 -22.08 -14.22 10.35
N GLU A 5 -22.09 -14.56 9.07
CA GLU A 5 -21.73 -15.90 8.58
C GLU A 5 -20.22 -15.93 8.21
N PRO A 6 -19.40 -16.79 8.87
CA PRO A 6 -18.00 -16.98 8.49
C PRO A 6 -17.89 -17.59 7.11
N ILE A 7 -17.21 -16.89 6.18
CA ILE A 7 -17.08 -17.33 4.77
C ILE A 7 -16.45 -18.72 4.66
N THR A 8 -15.50 -19.07 5.53
CA THR A 8 -14.81 -20.38 5.55
C THR A 8 -15.79 -21.55 5.71
N GLY A 9 -16.91 -21.36 6.43
CA GLY A 9 -17.96 -22.36 6.65
C GLY A 9 -19.20 -22.17 5.79
N SER A 10 -19.22 -21.19 4.89
CA SER A 10 -20.42 -20.85 4.12
C SER A 10 -20.54 -21.68 2.83
N TYR A 11 -21.57 -22.52 2.77
CA TYR A 11 -21.94 -23.23 1.53
C TYR A 11 -22.37 -22.26 0.42
N HIS A 12 -23.09 -21.21 0.81
CA HIS A 12 -23.54 -20.19 -0.12
C HIS A 12 -22.37 -19.56 -0.88
N PHE A 13 -21.36 -19.06 -0.16
CA PHE A 13 -20.21 -18.42 -0.82
C PHE A 13 -19.29 -19.40 -1.54
N LEU A 14 -18.92 -20.53 -0.88
CA LEU A 14 -17.89 -21.43 -1.42
C LEU A 14 -18.42 -22.40 -2.47
N THR A 15 -19.70 -22.70 -2.44
CA THR A 15 -20.30 -23.67 -3.38
C THR A 15 -21.29 -23.01 -4.33
N GLU A 16 -22.33 -22.33 -3.85
CA GLU A 16 -23.36 -21.78 -4.73
C GLU A 16 -22.77 -20.67 -5.61
N ILE A 17 -22.19 -19.62 -5.01
CA ILE A 17 -21.62 -18.52 -5.78
C ILE A 17 -20.34 -18.94 -6.49
N LEU A 18 -19.31 -19.35 -5.73
CA LEU A 18 -17.98 -19.54 -6.31
C LEU A 18 -17.96 -20.67 -7.36
N ARG A 19 -18.54 -21.83 -7.03
CA ARG A 19 -18.45 -23.03 -7.91
C ARG A 19 -19.57 -23.10 -8.92
N HIS A 20 -20.82 -22.81 -8.52
CA HIS A 20 -21.96 -22.96 -9.42
C HIS A 20 -22.15 -21.73 -10.30
N GLU A 21 -22.26 -20.53 -9.74
CA GLU A 21 -22.51 -19.32 -10.54
C GLU A 21 -21.26 -18.89 -11.32
N TRP A 22 -20.10 -18.82 -10.66
CA TRP A 22 -18.86 -18.37 -11.31
C TRP A 22 -18.10 -19.49 -12.01
N GLY A 23 -18.49 -20.75 -11.81
CA GLY A 23 -17.88 -21.89 -12.47
C GLY A 23 -16.43 -22.19 -12.08
N PHE A 24 -16.01 -21.80 -10.88
CA PHE A 24 -14.66 -22.02 -10.38
C PHE A 24 -14.32 -23.50 -10.32
N LYS A 25 -13.19 -23.90 -10.90
CA LYS A 25 -12.73 -25.30 -11.02
C LYS A 25 -11.47 -25.61 -10.19
N GLY A 26 -10.94 -24.64 -9.48
CA GLY A 26 -9.80 -24.81 -8.57
C GLY A 26 -10.17 -25.34 -7.20
N TYR A 27 -9.29 -25.18 -6.24
CA TYR A 27 -9.53 -25.54 -4.85
C TYR A 27 -9.41 -24.31 -3.94
N VAL A 28 -10.11 -24.36 -2.80
CA VAL A 28 -10.16 -23.29 -1.80
C VAL A 28 -9.25 -23.67 -0.63
N VAL A 29 -8.40 -22.74 -0.23
CA VAL A 29 -7.50 -22.82 0.92
C VAL A 29 -7.99 -21.83 1.99
N SER A 30 -8.06 -22.27 3.26
CA SER A 30 -8.40 -21.35 4.35
C SER A 30 -7.24 -20.44 4.67
N ASP A 31 -7.54 -19.32 5.29
CA ASP A 31 -6.54 -18.60 6.08
C ASP A 31 -6.14 -19.40 7.33
N SER A 32 -5.02 -19.04 7.95
CA SER A 32 -4.54 -19.66 9.17
C SER A 32 -5.58 -19.55 10.28
N GLU A 33 -5.85 -20.66 10.96
CA GLU A 33 -6.82 -20.77 12.05
C GLU A 33 -8.29 -20.50 11.69
N ALA A 34 -8.60 -20.14 10.43
CA ALA A 34 -9.96 -19.79 10.04
C ALA A 34 -10.98 -20.92 10.25
N VAL A 35 -10.54 -22.17 10.20
CA VAL A 35 -11.37 -23.34 10.52
C VAL A 35 -11.65 -23.41 12.02
N GLU A 36 -10.61 -23.22 12.82
CA GLU A 36 -10.68 -23.24 14.29
C GLU A 36 -11.51 -22.07 14.82
N PHE A 37 -11.49 -20.93 14.15
CA PHE A 37 -12.30 -19.76 14.53
C PHE A 37 -13.81 -20.02 14.47
N LEU A 38 -14.28 -21.01 13.71
CA LEU A 38 -15.72 -21.32 13.72
C LEU A 38 -16.21 -21.70 15.11
N TYR A 39 -15.41 -22.41 15.91
CA TYR A 39 -15.80 -22.82 17.27
C TYR A 39 -15.10 -22.02 18.38
N SER A 40 -13.92 -21.47 18.15
CA SER A 40 -13.18 -20.76 19.20
C SER A 40 -13.51 -19.25 19.27
N LYS A 41 -13.88 -18.63 18.15
CA LYS A 41 -14.08 -17.18 18.03
C LYS A 41 -15.50 -16.82 17.58
N HIS A 42 -15.97 -17.41 16.47
CA HIS A 42 -17.29 -17.09 15.91
C HIS A 42 -18.43 -17.86 16.60
N GLN A 43 -18.12 -18.99 17.26
CA GLN A 43 -19.08 -19.82 18.00
C GLN A 43 -20.28 -20.28 17.14
N VAL A 44 -20.04 -20.54 15.86
CA VAL A 44 -21.03 -21.09 14.90
C VAL A 44 -20.88 -22.61 14.71
N ALA A 45 -19.84 -23.21 15.27
CA ALA A 45 -19.66 -24.65 15.39
C ALA A 45 -19.53 -25.03 16.87
N VAL A 46 -20.02 -26.20 17.23
CA VAL A 46 -20.04 -26.68 18.63
C VAL A 46 -18.63 -27.07 19.09
N ASP A 47 -17.85 -27.70 18.20
CA ASP A 47 -16.51 -28.21 18.47
C ASP A 47 -15.70 -28.36 17.17
N ALA A 48 -14.51 -28.90 17.29
CA ALA A 48 -13.63 -29.15 16.14
C ALA A 48 -14.21 -30.16 15.12
N VAL A 49 -15.03 -31.12 15.56
CA VAL A 49 -15.68 -32.09 14.67
C VAL A 49 -16.74 -31.42 13.81
N ASP A 50 -17.55 -30.60 14.45
CA ASP A 50 -18.58 -29.84 13.77
C ASP A 50 -17.96 -28.80 12.84
N GLY A 51 -16.94 -28.05 13.29
CA GLY A 51 -16.20 -27.10 12.46
C GLY A 51 -15.57 -27.75 11.22
N ALA A 52 -14.94 -28.92 11.36
CA ALA A 52 -14.39 -29.67 10.24
C ALA A 52 -15.49 -30.13 9.25
N ALA A 53 -16.64 -30.57 9.78
CA ALA A 53 -17.77 -30.94 8.93
C ALA A 53 -18.34 -29.75 8.16
N GLN A 54 -18.54 -28.63 8.82
CA GLN A 54 -19.08 -27.41 8.19
C GLN A 54 -18.21 -26.96 7.03
N VAL A 55 -16.89 -26.78 7.23
CA VAL A 55 -16.01 -26.23 6.19
C VAL A 55 -15.87 -27.17 4.98
N VAL A 56 -15.76 -28.49 5.21
CA VAL A 56 -15.63 -29.45 4.11
C VAL A 56 -16.92 -29.56 3.30
N ASN A 57 -18.07 -29.58 3.95
CA ASN A 57 -19.36 -29.55 3.28
C ASN A 57 -19.59 -28.21 2.54
N ALA A 58 -19.14 -27.09 3.11
CA ALA A 58 -19.24 -25.78 2.49
C ALA A 58 -18.42 -25.65 1.18
N GLY A 59 -17.32 -26.39 1.06
CA GLY A 59 -16.52 -26.31 -0.16
C GLY A 59 -15.02 -26.07 0.05
N LEU A 60 -14.54 -26.01 1.30
CA LEU A 60 -13.12 -25.89 1.61
C LEU A 60 -12.38 -27.18 1.26
N ASN A 61 -11.22 -27.07 0.63
CA ASN A 61 -10.39 -28.19 0.23
C ASN A 61 -9.14 -28.35 1.12
N VAL A 62 -8.52 -27.25 1.53
CA VAL A 62 -7.24 -27.24 2.25
C VAL A 62 -7.34 -26.33 3.46
N ARG A 63 -7.08 -26.88 4.63
CA ARG A 63 -6.91 -26.10 5.85
C ARG A 63 -5.47 -25.59 5.95
N THR A 64 -5.31 -24.30 6.24
CA THR A 64 -4.03 -23.69 6.61
C THR A 64 -3.97 -23.47 8.11
N ASN A 65 -2.89 -23.92 8.74
CA ASN A 65 -2.62 -23.66 10.16
C ASN A 65 -1.14 -23.99 10.47
N PHE A 66 -0.62 -23.44 11.56
CA PHE A 66 0.73 -23.73 12.08
C PHE A 66 0.77 -24.90 13.08
N THR A 67 -0.35 -25.58 13.29
CA THR A 67 -0.46 -26.75 14.16
C THR A 67 -0.35 -28.05 13.35
N LEU A 68 -0.21 -29.18 14.08
CA LEU A 68 -0.11 -30.48 13.43
C LEU A 68 -1.36 -30.80 12.58
N PRO A 69 -1.19 -31.45 11.41
CA PRO A 69 -2.31 -31.86 10.56
C PRO A 69 -3.36 -32.70 11.27
N GLU A 70 -2.95 -33.52 12.25
CA GLU A 70 -3.84 -34.36 13.04
C GLU A 70 -4.92 -33.59 13.79
N ASN A 71 -4.68 -32.34 14.11
CA ASN A 71 -5.68 -31.50 14.76
C ASN A 71 -6.91 -31.24 13.88
N PHE A 72 -6.77 -31.41 12.57
CA PHE A 72 -7.89 -31.38 11.63
C PHE A 72 -8.30 -32.77 11.13
N ILE A 73 -7.33 -33.65 10.86
CA ILE A 73 -7.58 -34.97 10.30
C ILE A 73 -8.40 -35.84 11.27
N ARG A 74 -8.11 -35.80 12.57
CA ARG A 74 -8.87 -36.60 13.56
C ARG A 74 -10.32 -36.16 13.68
N PRO A 75 -10.62 -34.86 13.90
CA PRO A 75 -11.99 -34.35 13.86
C PRO A 75 -12.73 -34.69 12.56
N LEU A 76 -12.09 -34.52 11.40
CA LEU A 76 -12.70 -34.86 10.11
C LEU A 76 -13.03 -36.34 9.98
N ARG A 77 -12.12 -37.24 10.39
CA ARG A 77 -12.40 -38.67 10.42
C ARG A 77 -13.56 -39.04 11.34
N GLN A 78 -13.65 -38.36 12.47
CA GLN A 78 -14.78 -38.52 13.39
C GLN A 78 -16.07 -38.04 12.73
N ALA A 79 -16.08 -36.88 12.10
CA ALA A 79 -17.22 -36.31 11.37
C ALA A 79 -17.70 -37.28 10.26
N ILE A 80 -16.81 -37.97 9.57
CA ILE A 80 -17.13 -39.00 8.58
C ILE A 80 -17.77 -40.22 9.28
N SER A 81 -17.20 -40.71 10.38
CA SER A 81 -17.74 -41.86 11.11
C SER A 81 -19.12 -41.56 11.73
N GLU A 82 -19.40 -40.34 12.07
CA GLU A 82 -20.71 -39.87 12.56
C GLU A 82 -21.70 -39.55 11.43
N GLY A 83 -21.31 -39.69 10.16
CA GLY A 83 -22.16 -39.41 9.00
C GLY A 83 -22.39 -37.94 8.71
N LYS A 84 -21.66 -37.03 9.38
CA LYS A 84 -21.75 -35.58 9.13
C LYS A 84 -21.11 -35.15 7.81
N VAL A 85 -20.14 -35.95 7.30
CA VAL A 85 -19.45 -35.70 6.01
C VAL A 85 -19.48 -37.03 5.24
N SER A 86 -19.92 -36.98 3.99
CA SER A 86 -19.93 -38.13 3.10
C SER A 86 -18.56 -38.36 2.45
N MET A 87 -18.23 -39.65 2.13
CA MET A 87 -17.04 -39.95 1.33
C MET A 87 -17.08 -39.27 -0.04
N GLN A 88 -18.28 -39.14 -0.65
CA GLN A 88 -18.44 -38.45 -1.90
C GLN A 88 -18.02 -36.94 -1.80
N THR A 89 -18.32 -36.29 -0.66
CA THR A 89 -17.84 -34.94 -0.39
C THR A 89 -16.32 -34.91 -0.32
N ILE A 90 -15.69 -35.86 0.41
CA ILE A 90 -14.22 -35.96 0.49
C ILE A 90 -13.61 -36.17 -0.89
N ASP A 91 -14.12 -37.09 -1.68
CA ASP A 91 -13.62 -37.39 -3.02
C ASP A 91 -13.72 -36.14 -3.93
N SER A 92 -14.82 -35.38 -3.80
CA SER A 92 -14.96 -34.10 -4.52
C SER A 92 -13.90 -33.08 -4.11
N ARG A 93 -13.63 -32.93 -2.81
CA ARG A 93 -12.60 -31.97 -2.31
C ARG A 93 -11.20 -32.39 -2.79
N VAL A 94 -10.90 -33.70 -2.76
CA VAL A 94 -9.63 -34.24 -3.25
C VAL A 94 -9.51 -34.06 -4.76
N ALA A 95 -10.57 -34.36 -5.53
CA ALA A 95 -10.59 -34.20 -6.99
C ALA A 95 -10.28 -32.77 -7.43
N ASP A 96 -10.73 -31.74 -6.70
CA ASP A 96 -10.43 -30.35 -7.01
C ASP A 96 -8.92 -30.08 -6.89
N VAL A 97 -8.27 -30.55 -5.82
CA VAL A 97 -6.81 -30.41 -5.62
C VAL A 97 -6.04 -31.18 -6.68
N LEU A 98 -6.43 -32.44 -6.95
CA LEU A 98 -5.78 -33.25 -7.97
C LEU A 98 -5.91 -32.67 -9.37
N ARG A 99 -7.07 -32.10 -9.71
CA ARG A 99 -7.29 -31.43 -11.01
C ARG A 99 -6.25 -30.33 -11.26
N VAL A 100 -5.98 -29.50 -10.27
CA VAL A 100 -4.96 -28.44 -10.38
C VAL A 100 -3.57 -29.06 -10.53
N LYS A 101 -3.22 -30.07 -9.70
CA LYS A 101 -1.93 -30.77 -9.81
C LYS A 101 -1.70 -31.42 -11.18
N PHE A 102 -2.73 -32.08 -11.73
CA PHE A 102 -2.67 -32.65 -13.08
C PHE A 102 -2.55 -31.57 -14.15
N GLY A 103 -3.35 -30.48 -14.03
CA GLY A 103 -3.29 -29.37 -14.98
C GLY A 103 -1.92 -28.67 -14.98
N MET A 104 -1.22 -28.65 -13.86
CA MET A 104 0.15 -28.14 -13.77
C MET A 104 1.21 -29.13 -14.27
N GLY A 105 0.85 -30.37 -14.59
CA GLY A 105 1.76 -31.44 -15.01
C GLY A 105 2.71 -31.93 -13.89
N LEU A 106 2.28 -31.81 -12.61
CA LEU A 106 3.14 -32.18 -11.48
C LEU A 106 3.36 -33.68 -11.36
N PHE A 107 2.50 -34.49 -11.98
CA PHE A 107 2.66 -35.95 -12.02
C PHE A 107 3.60 -36.40 -13.14
N ASP A 108 3.75 -35.58 -14.19
CA ASP A 108 4.68 -35.88 -15.31
C ASP A 108 6.06 -35.31 -15.05
N ASN A 109 6.11 -34.05 -14.54
CA ASN A 109 7.35 -33.38 -14.18
C ASN A 109 7.14 -32.47 -12.95
N PRO A 110 7.31 -33.02 -11.72
CA PRO A 110 7.12 -32.27 -10.49
C PRO A 110 8.23 -31.24 -10.22
N TYR A 111 9.41 -31.41 -10.80
CA TYR A 111 10.57 -30.55 -10.59
C TYR A 111 10.84 -29.71 -11.84
N LYS A 112 10.19 -28.55 -11.90
CA LYS A 112 10.38 -27.58 -12.99
C LYS A 112 11.42 -26.55 -12.60
N GLY A 113 12.29 -26.19 -13.56
CA GLY A 113 13.35 -25.19 -13.40
C GLY A 113 14.70 -25.79 -13.01
N ASP A 114 15.70 -24.94 -12.92
CA ASP A 114 17.07 -25.29 -12.57
C ASP A 114 17.32 -25.01 -11.07
N ALA A 115 17.05 -25.99 -10.23
CA ALA A 115 17.23 -25.85 -8.77
C ALA A 115 18.71 -25.64 -8.35
N LYS A 116 19.68 -25.91 -9.26
CA LYS A 116 21.11 -25.70 -8.99
C LYS A 116 21.56 -24.27 -9.27
N HIS A 117 20.78 -23.55 -10.06
CA HIS A 117 21.10 -22.20 -10.51
C HIS A 117 19.88 -21.25 -10.35
N PRO A 118 19.33 -21.10 -9.13
CA PRO A 118 18.19 -20.21 -8.90
C PRO A 118 18.52 -18.75 -9.24
N GLU A 119 19.76 -18.34 -9.11
CA GLU A 119 20.26 -17.00 -9.42
C GLU A 119 20.10 -16.59 -10.89
N LYS A 120 19.88 -17.53 -11.80
CA LYS A 120 19.57 -17.22 -13.20
C LYS A 120 18.18 -16.60 -13.38
N VAL A 121 17.29 -16.81 -12.42
CA VAL A 121 15.91 -16.30 -12.43
C VAL A 121 15.65 -15.38 -11.25
N VAL A 122 15.94 -15.88 -10.03
CA VAL A 122 15.74 -15.09 -8.81
C VAL A 122 16.72 -13.93 -8.78
N HIS A 123 16.19 -12.72 -8.63
CA HIS A 123 16.98 -11.47 -8.62
C HIS A 123 17.86 -11.27 -9.87
N SER A 124 17.39 -11.76 -11.04
CA SER A 124 18.06 -11.52 -12.32
C SER A 124 18.07 -10.02 -12.67
N LYS A 125 18.94 -9.60 -13.59
CA LYS A 125 18.99 -8.19 -14.03
C LYS A 125 17.65 -7.70 -14.59
N GLU A 126 16.92 -8.58 -15.27
CA GLU A 126 15.57 -8.29 -15.79
C GLU A 126 14.58 -8.04 -14.65
N HIS A 127 14.63 -8.86 -13.59
CA HIS A 127 13.78 -8.67 -12.40
C HIS A 127 14.16 -7.40 -11.65
N GLN A 128 15.44 -7.10 -11.49
CA GLN A 128 15.91 -5.86 -10.90
C GLN A 128 15.44 -4.63 -11.69
N ALA A 129 15.48 -4.67 -13.03
CA ALA A 129 14.99 -3.59 -13.87
C ALA A 129 13.48 -3.36 -13.71
N VAL A 130 12.69 -4.43 -13.55
CA VAL A 130 11.25 -4.33 -13.26
C VAL A 130 11.02 -3.74 -11.86
N SER A 131 11.78 -4.17 -10.86
CA SER A 131 11.69 -3.65 -9.49
C SER A 131 12.04 -2.15 -9.44
N MET A 132 13.11 -1.73 -10.10
CA MET A 132 13.49 -0.33 -10.21
C MET A 132 12.42 0.52 -10.91
N ARG A 133 11.85 0.01 -12.01
CA ARG A 133 10.76 0.70 -12.70
C ARG A 133 9.53 0.82 -11.82
N ALA A 134 9.15 -0.24 -11.10
CA ALA A 134 8.03 -0.19 -10.15
C ALA A 134 8.26 0.83 -9.05
N ALA A 135 9.49 0.93 -8.51
CA ALA A 135 9.85 1.94 -7.53
C ALA A 135 9.67 3.37 -8.08
N LEU A 136 10.22 3.65 -9.25
CA LEU A 136 10.10 4.97 -9.90
C LEU A 136 8.65 5.34 -10.21
N GLU A 137 7.89 4.42 -10.80
CA GLU A 137 6.50 4.65 -11.21
C GLU A 137 5.53 4.77 -10.03
N SER A 138 5.87 4.26 -8.84
CA SER A 138 5.05 4.32 -7.63
C SER A 138 5.21 5.62 -6.85
N ILE A 139 6.32 6.34 -6.98
CA ILE A 139 6.58 7.58 -6.25
C ILE A 139 5.62 8.67 -6.70
N VAL A 140 4.98 9.33 -5.74
CA VAL A 140 3.97 10.37 -5.96
C VAL A 140 4.49 11.72 -5.48
N LEU A 141 4.54 12.72 -6.36
CA LEU A 141 4.79 14.11 -6.00
C LEU A 141 3.48 14.73 -5.49
N LEU A 142 3.40 15.00 -4.18
CA LEU A 142 2.19 15.55 -3.56
C LEU A 142 2.14 17.07 -3.59
N LYS A 143 3.31 17.73 -3.44
CA LYS A 143 3.40 19.19 -3.41
C LYS A 143 4.73 19.65 -4.00
N ASN A 144 4.72 20.74 -4.77
CA ASN A 144 5.92 21.34 -5.35
C ASN A 144 5.72 22.86 -5.51
N GLU A 145 5.71 23.58 -4.38
CA GLU A 145 5.59 25.03 -4.39
C GLU A 145 6.87 25.70 -4.89
N ASN A 146 6.72 26.73 -5.70
CA ASN A 146 7.82 27.50 -6.30
C ASN A 146 8.83 26.63 -7.07
N ASN A 147 8.44 25.43 -7.51
CA ASN A 147 9.31 24.47 -8.19
C ASN A 147 10.58 24.18 -7.38
N ILE A 148 10.43 23.97 -6.07
CA ILE A 148 11.56 23.61 -5.21
C ILE A 148 12.17 22.24 -5.60
N LEU A 149 11.37 21.37 -6.18
CA LEU A 149 11.79 20.12 -6.80
C LEU A 149 11.72 20.24 -8.35
N PRO A 150 12.65 19.63 -9.09
CA PRO A 150 13.79 18.89 -8.60
C PRO A 150 14.85 19.78 -7.93
N LEU A 151 15.56 19.20 -6.96
CA LEU A 151 16.70 19.86 -6.30
C LEU A 151 17.87 20.02 -7.29
N SER A 152 18.67 21.06 -7.08
CA SER A 152 19.91 21.24 -7.84
C SER A 152 20.93 20.15 -7.51
N LYS A 153 21.59 19.62 -8.54
CA LYS A 153 22.73 18.68 -8.37
C LYS A 153 24.02 19.39 -7.91
N ASP A 154 24.02 20.73 -7.86
CA ASP A 154 25.17 21.54 -7.42
C ASP A 154 25.16 21.80 -5.91
N LEU A 155 24.17 21.32 -5.16
CA LEU A 155 24.13 21.41 -3.70
C LEU A 155 25.39 20.79 -3.09
N LYS A 156 25.95 21.45 -2.06
CA LYS A 156 27.19 21.05 -1.44
C LYS A 156 27.00 20.32 -0.11
N LYS A 157 25.97 20.71 0.65
CA LYS A 157 25.69 20.14 1.95
C LYS A 157 24.23 19.76 2.05
N ILE A 158 23.98 18.48 2.23
CA ILE A 158 22.63 17.92 2.29
C ILE A 158 22.44 17.18 3.60
N ALA A 159 21.43 17.59 4.38
CA ALA A 159 20.97 16.87 5.55
C ALA A 159 19.89 15.88 5.16
N VAL A 160 20.08 14.60 5.46
CA VAL A 160 19.06 13.55 5.33
C VAL A 160 18.65 13.15 6.75
N ILE A 161 17.45 13.55 7.15
CA ILE A 161 17.01 13.48 8.55
C ILE A 161 15.75 12.63 8.67
N GLY A 162 15.71 11.80 9.68
CA GLY A 162 14.51 11.04 10.02
C GLY A 162 14.76 9.55 10.28
N PRO A 163 13.82 8.88 10.95
CA PRO A 163 13.96 7.48 11.35
C PRO A 163 13.97 6.52 10.15
N ASN A 164 13.36 6.90 9.02
CA ASN A 164 13.33 6.10 7.79
C ASN A 164 14.46 6.44 6.81
N ALA A 165 15.36 7.37 7.17
CA ALA A 165 16.41 7.82 6.26
C ALA A 165 17.51 6.78 6.03
N ASN A 166 17.92 6.06 7.08
CA ASN A 166 19.08 5.15 7.02
C ASN A 166 18.91 3.83 7.80
N GLU A 167 17.68 3.42 8.08
CA GLU A 167 17.41 2.19 8.83
C GLU A 167 16.71 1.17 7.94
N VAL A 168 17.46 0.12 7.53
CA VAL A 168 16.95 -0.93 6.63
C VAL A 168 15.73 -1.66 7.24
N GLN A 169 15.74 -1.93 8.55
CA GLN A 169 14.65 -2.65 9.21
C GLN A 169 13.32 -1.89 9.15
N ASN A 170 13.35 -0.56 9.12
CA ASN A 170 12.14 0.24 8.94
C ASN A 170 11.56 0.14 7.51
N LEU A 171 12.35 -0.33 6.54
CA LEU A 171 12.00 -0.41 5.13
C LEU A 171 11.56 -1.81 4.71
N ILE A 172 11.72 -2.80 5.57
CA ILE A 172 11.31 -4.19 5.35
C ILE A 172 10.01 -4.42 6.12
N CYS A 173 8.93 -4.79 5.41
CA CYS A 173 7.71 -5.23 6.07
C CYS A 173 7.86 -6.67 6.61
N ARG A 174 6.94 -7.08 7.49
CA ARG A 174 6.89 -8.43 8.09
C ARG A 174 7.07 -9.59 7.10
N TYR A 175 6.58 -9.42 5.88
CA TYR A 175 6.60 -10.44 4.83
C TYR A 175 7.72 -10.24 3.81
N GLY A 176 8.54 -9.21 3.97
CA GLY A 176 9.68 -8.96 3.11
C GLY A 176 10.83 -9.93 3.39
N PRO A 177 11.69 -10.22 2.40
CA PRO A 177 12.86 -11.06 2.59
C PRO A 177 13.86 -10.36 3.53
N ALA A 178 14.23 -11.03 4.63
CA ALA A 178 15.12 -10.48 5.65
C ALA A 178 16.50 -10.03 5.13
N ASN A 179 16.93 -10.57 4.01
CA ASN A 179 18.24 -10.29 3.40
C ASN A 179 18.13 -9.52 2.08
N ALA A 180 17.05 -8.78 1.85
CA ALA A 180 16.92 -7.95 0.66
C ALA A 180 18.04 -6.87 0.65
N PRO A 181 18.73 -6.65 -0.46
CA PRO A 181 19.79 -5.64 -0.57
C PRO A 181 19.20 -4.23 -0.71
N ILE A 182 18.45 -3.80 0.30
CA ILE A 182 17.77 -2.50 0.28
C ILE A 182 18.79 -1.38 0.43
N LYS A 183 18.80 -0.48 -0.55
CA LYS A 183 19.53 0.77 -0.46
C LYS A 183 18.68 1.82 0.23
N THR A 184 19.16 2.35 1.36
CA THR A 184 18.43 3.39 2.11
C THR A 184 18.40 4.72 1.35
N VAL A 185 17.50 5.63 1.72
CA VAL A 185 17.43 6.97 1.13
C VAL A 185 18.74 7.71 1.29
N TYR A 186 19.33 7.67 2.49
CA TYR A 186 20.63 8.28 2.76
C TYR A 186 21.75 7.72 1.85
N GLN A 187 21.84 6.40 1.75
CA GLN A 187 22.85 5.76 0.88
C GLN A 187 22.64 6.13 -0.59
N GLY A 188 21.39 6.08 -1.06
CA GLY A 188 21.05 6.43 -2.45
C GLY A 188 21.44 7.86 -2.79
N ILE A 189 21.10 8.85 -1.97
CA ILE A 189 21.47 10.26 -2.20
C ILE A 189 22.97 10.47 -2.14
N LYS A 190 23.65 9.83 -1.18
CA LYS A 190 25.10 9.93 -1.02
C LYS A 190 25.87 9.37 -2.21
N GLU A 191 25.44 8.23 -2.73
CA GLU A 191 26.05 7.64 -3.93
C GLU A 191 25.72 8.43 -5.20
N TYR A 192 24.51 9.01 -5.26
CA TYR A 192 24.04 9.78 -6.39
C TYR A 192 24.78 11.13 -6.56
N LEU A 193 25.18 11.75 -5.44
CA LEU A 193 25.92 13.03 -5.41
C LEU A 193 27.26 12.86 -4.69
N PRO A 194 28.24 12.21 -5.31
CA PRO A 194 29.51 11.89 -4.67
C PRO A 194 30.36 13.12 -4.30
N ASP A 195 30.11 14.28 -4.94
CA ASP A 195 30.81 15.54 -4.70
C ASP A 195 30.12 16.42 -3.63
N ALA A 196 28.99 15.98 -3.09
CA ALA A 196 28.28 16.67 -2.03
C ALA A 196 28.58 16.03 -0.66
N GLU A 197 28.65 16.86 0.37
CA GLU A 197 28.66 16.40 1.76
C GLU A 197 27.24 16.02 2.17
N VAL A 198 26.88 14.74 2.07
CA VAL A 198 25.61 14.20 2.52
C VAL A 198 25.76 13.62 3.91
N ARG A 199 25.06 14.20 4.89
CA ARG A 199 25.10 13.76 6.30
C ARG A 199 23.73 13.29 6.76
N TYR A 200 23.73 12.43 7.76
CA TYR A 200 22.53 11.81 8.33
C TYR A 200 22.40 12.13 9.81
N ALA A 201 21.17 12.40 10.23
CA ALA A 201 20.77 12.37 11.64
C ALA A 201 19.41 11.67 11.76
N LYS A 202 19.24 10.85 12.79
CA LYS A 202 17.98 10.15 13.05
C LYS A 202 16.89 11.10 13.51
N GLY A 203 17.18 12.00 14.39
CA GLY A 203 16.33 13.04 14.96
C GLY A 203 15.22 12.54 15.89
N THR A 204 14.64 11.38 15.61
CA THR A 204 13.63 10.72 16.45
C THR A 204 13.48 9.25 16.07
N ASP A 205 12.83 8.47 16.91
CA ASP A 205 12.30 7.15 16.56
C ASP A 205 10.95 7.25 15.84
N ILE A 206 10.52 6.15 15.17
CA ILE A 206 9.18 6.05 14.54
C ILE A 206 8.08 6.18 15.59
N ILE A 207 8.26 5.51 16.73
CA ILE A 207 7.36 5.56 17.90
C ILE A 207 8.17 5.93 19.12
N ASP A 208 7.57 6.66 20.03
CA ASP A 208 8.17 6.92 21.33
C ASP A 208 7.93 5.76 22.32
N LYS A 209 8.56 5.83 23.49
CA LYS A 209 8.47 4.76 24.50
C LYS A 209 7.10 4.63 25.18
N TYR A 210 6.21 5.59 24.98
CA TYR A 210 4.86 5.60 25.55
C TYR A 210 3.80 5.19 24.52
N PHE A 211 4.21 4.83 23.30
CA PHE A 211 3.28 4.35 22.26
C PHE A 211 2.61 3.04 22.71
N PRO A 212 1.28 2.84 22.52
CA PRO A 212 0.36 3.69 21.77
C PRO A 212 -0.31 4.81 22.57
N GLU A 213 -0.13 4.89 23.90
CA GLU A 213 -0.82 5.85 24.75
C GLU A 213 -0.47 7.31 24.38
N SER A 214 0.73 7.55 23.91
CA SER A 214 1.18 8.88 23.44
C SER A 214 0.43 9.41 22.21
N GLU A 215 -0.35 8.58 21.52
CA GLU A 215 -1.28 9.04 20.50
C GLU A 215 -2.54 9.72 21.08
N LEU A 216 -2.85 9.51 22.36
CA LEU A 216 -4.04 10.01 23.03
C LEU A 216 -3.76 11.27 23.85
N TYR A 217 -2.53 11.45 24.33
CA TYR A 217 -2.13 12.61 25.14
C TYR A 217 -0.66 12.95 24.89
N GLU A 218 -0.36 14.23 25.06
CA GLU A 218 0.98 14.73 24.85
C GLU A 218 1.90 14.32 26.03
N VAL A 219 3.05 13.73 25.71
CA VAL A 219 4.12 13.40 26.65
C VAL A 219 5.32 14.29 26.35
N PRO A 220 5.93 14.96 27.35
CA PRO A 220 7.14 15.74 27.13
C PRO A 220 8.30 14.90 26.58
N LEU A 221 9.19 15.52 25.83
CA LEU A 221 10.45 14.90 25.40
C LEU A 221 11.31 14.59 26.62
N ASP A 222 11.96 13.43 26.60
CA ASP A 222 13.03 13.17 27.55
C ASP A 222 14.38 13.70 27.02
N GLN A 223 15.45 13.54 27.84
CA GLN A 223 16.77 14.08 27.49
C GLN A 223 17.38 13.43 26.23
N GLU A 224 17.12 12.14 26.01
CA GLU A 224 17.62 11.42 24.84
C GLU A 224 16.87 11.84 23.56
N GLU A 225 15.55 11.91 23.63
CA GLU A 225 14.71 12.42 22.53
C GLU A 225 15.09 13.86 22.17
N GLN A 226 15.32 14.73 23.18
CA GLN A 226 15.75 16.10 22.95
C GLN A 226 17.14 16.16 22.31
N ALA A 227 18.11 15.38 22.77
CA ALA A 227 19.46 15.35 22.20
C ALA A 227 19.47 14.90 20.74
N MET A 228 18.67 13.87 20.39
CA MET A 228 18.53 13.43 19.00
C MET A 228 17.91 14.53 18.11
N MET A 229 16.94 15.26 18.64
CA MET A 229 16.30 16.36 17.91
C MET A 229 17.26 17.53 17.71
N ASP A 230 18.02 17.90 18.74
CA ASP A 230 19.02 18.99 18.68
C ASP A 230 20.15 18.68 17.68
N GLU A 231 20.63 17.43 17.62
CA GLU A 231 21.57 16.98 16.58
C GLU A 231 21.02 17.18 15.18
N ALA A 232 19.77 16.78 14.95
CA ALA A 232 19.12 16.90 13.65
C ALA A 232 18.90 18.37 13.23
N VAL A 233 18.52 19.23 14.18
CA VAL A 233 18.37 20.68 13.96
C VAL A 233 19.72 21.29 13.60
N THR A 234 20.77 21.00 14.37
CA THR A 234 22.14 21.48 14.09
C THR A 234 22.60 21.06 12.70
N LEU A 235 22.36 19.80 12.35
CA LEU A 235 22.70 19.31 11.01
C LEU A 235 21.95 20.07 9.90
N ALA A 236 20.67 20.37 10.09
CA ALA A 236 19.89 21.16 9.15
C ALA A 236 20.43 22.58 9.00
N GLU A 237 20.78 23.26 10.11
CA GLU A 237 21.36 24.60 10.10
C GLU A 237 22.67 24.69 9.31
N GLU A 238 23.49 23.63 9.36
CA GLU A 238 24.78 23.54 8.65
C GLU A 238 24.64 23.13 7.18
N SER A 239 23.45 22.82 6.70
CA SER A 239 23.18 22.29 5.37
C SER A 239 22.50 23.32 4.43
N ASP A 240 22.57 23.06 3.12
CA ASP A 240 21.89 23.87 2.09
C ASP A 240 20.41 23.50 1.99
N VAL A 241 20.08 22.22 2.28
CA VAL A 241 18.72 21.66 2.26
C VAL A 241 18.61 20.55 3.27
N ALA A 242 17.44 20.40 3.87
CA ALA A 242 17.07 19.26 4.71
C ALA A 242 16.02 18.39 4.00
N ILE A 243 16.32 17.10 3.83
CA ILE A 243 15.41 16.08 3.32
C ILE A 243 14.93 15.27 4.52
N MET A 244 13.68 15.50 4.92
CA MET A 244 13.03 14.84 6.06
C MET A 244 12.41 13.53 5.60
N VAL A 245 12.90 12.39 6.08
CA VAL A 245 12.44 11.05 5.71
C VAL A 245 11.64 10.46 6.86
N LEU A 246 10.34 10.69 6.81
CA LEU A 246 9.39 10.40 7.88
C LEU A 246 8.34 9.38 7.42
N GLY A 247 7.57 8.84 8.36
CA GLY A 247 6.47 7.91 8.05
C GLY A 247 6.34 6.77 9.04
N GLY A 248 6.10 5.57 8.52
CA GLY A 248 5.85 4.38 9.32
C GLY A 248 6.88 3.26 9.12
N ASN A 249 6.71 2.22 9.91
CA ASN A 249 7.44 0.95 9.77
C ASN A 249 6.55 -0.20 10.23
N GLU A 250 7.10 -1.40 10.38
CA GLU A 250 6.35 -2.58 10.82
C GLU A 250 5.59 -2.39 12.14
N LYS A 251 6.04 -1.51 13.03
CA LYS A 251 5.35 -1.24 14.30
C LYS A 251 4.08 -0.40 14.15
N THR A 252 3.92 0.30 13.02
CA THR A 252 2.81 1.23 12.78
C THR A 252 1.99 0.88 11.54
N VAL A 253 2.53 0.05 10.65
CA VAL A 253 1.96 -0.25 9.31
C VAL A 253 1.98 -1.76 9.09
N ARG A 254 1.14 -2.49 9.80
CA ARG A 254 0.95 -3.92 9.57
C ARG A 254 -0.40 -4.40 10.06
N GLU A 255 -0.71 -5.64 9.72
CA GLU A 255 -1.83 -6.40 10.26
C GLU A 255 -1.81 -6.42 11.80
N GLU A 256 -2.98 -6.33 12.43
CA GLU A 256 -3.19 -6.31 13.89
C GLU A 256 -2.74 -5.01 14.62
N TYR A 257 -1.99 -4.14 13.96
CA TYR A 257 -1.52 -2.89 14.56
C TYR A 257 -2.45 -1.73 14.20
N SER A 258 -3.55 -1.65 14.92
CA SER A 258 -4.51 -0.54 14.79
C SER A 258 -3.91 0.75 15.36
N ARG A 259 -4.35 1.87 14.81
CA ARG A 259 -3.96 3.22 15.20
C ARG A 259 -5.17 3.99 15.72
N THR A 260 -4.97 4.92 16.65
CA THR A 260 -6.02 5.80 17.16
C THR A 260 -6.25 7.02 16.26
N ASN A 261 -5.23 7.39 15.47
CA ASN A 261 -5.26 8.49 14.52
C ASN A 261 -4.42 8.13 13.26
N LEU A 262 -4.31 9.05 12.32
CA LEU A 262 -3.51 8.91 11.11
C LEU A 262 -2.34 9.89 11.05
N ASP A 263 -2.01 10.56 12.15
CA ASP A 263 -0.88 11.49 12.20
C ASP A 263 0.46 10.73 12.14
N LEU A 264 1.54 11.43 11.85
CA LEU A 264 2.88 10.86 11.98
C LEU A 264 3.11 10.45 13.43
N CYS A 265 3.52 9.19 13.64
CA CYS A 265 3.70 8.65 14.98
C CYS A 265 4.83 9.33 15.75
N GLY A 266 4.77 9.24 17.06
CA GLY A 266 5.84 9.68 17.97
C GLY A 266 6.15 11.16 17.85
N ARG A 267 7.43 11.49 17.70
CA ARG A 267 7.91 12.88 17.67
C ARG A 267 8.17 13.42 16.28
N GLN A 268 7.75 12.72 15.22
CA GLN A 268 8.12 13.04 13.86
C GLN A 268 7.63 14.40 13.39
N GLU A 269 6.39 14.80 13.74
CA GLU A 269 5.90 16.15 13.37
C GLU A 269 6.63 17.25 14.16
N LYS A 270 6.96 17.02 15.46
CA LYS A 270 7.77 17.97 16.24
C LYS A 270 9.16 18.14 15.64
N LEU A 271 9.80 17.06 15.22
CA LEU A 271 11.10 17.11 14.53
C LEU A 271 10.99 17.91 13.22
N LEU A 272 9.96 17.66 12.42
CA LEU A 272 9.73 18.39 11.17
C LEU A 272 9.56 19.88 11.42
N GLN A 273 8.80 20.25 12.43
CA GLN A 273 8.59 21.66 12.85
C GLN A 273 9.89 22.31 13.33
N ALA A 274 10.70 21.61 14.13
CA ALA A 274 11.97 22.11 14.63
C ALA A 274 12.98 22.33 13.49
N VAL A 275 13.09 21.40 12.55
CA VAL A 275 13.94 21.55 11.36
C VAL A 275 13.42 22.68 10.44
N TYR A 276 12.13 22.80 10.25
CA TYR A 276 11.54 23.93 9.49
C TYR A 276 11.87 25.30 10.12
N ALA A 277 11.87 25.38 11.44
CA ALA A 277 12.19 26.60 12.17
C ALA A 277 13.62 27.13 11.95
N THR A 278 14.54 26.31 11.44
CA THR A 278 15.90 26.74 11.04
C THR A 278 15.88 27.70 9.84
N GLY A 279 14.77 27.81 9.13
CA GLY A 279 14.64 28.63 7.92
C GLY A 279 15.34 28.05 6.69
N LYS A 280 15.90 26.85 6.75
CA LYS A 280 16.49 26.17 5.60
C LYS A 280 15.40 25.57 4.70
N PRO A 281 15.67 25.39 3.40
CA PRO A 281 14.78 24.65 2.52
C PRO A 281 14.54 23.24 3.04
N VAL A 282 13.27 22.83 3.18
CA VAL A 282 12.88 21.51 3.69
C VAL A 282 12.05 20.78 2.65
N ILE A 283 12.41 19.54 2.38
CA ILE A 283 11.61 18.58 1.58
C ILE A 283 11.14 17.47 2.52
N LEU A 284 9.85 17.17 2.49
CA LEU A 284 9.29 16.01 3.18
C LEU A 284 9.17 14.83 2.21
N LEU A 285 9.88 13.76 2.53
CA LEU A 285 9.75 12.45 1.90
C LEU A 285 9.03 11.51 2.87
N LEU A 286 7.82 11.13 2.52
CA LEU A 286 7.06 10.15 3.28
C LEU A 286 7.42 8.73 2.82
N VAL A 287 7.85 7.89 3.75
CA VAL A 287 8.07 6.45 3.59
C VAL A 287 7.10 5.74 4.51
N ASP A 288 5.96 5.34 3.98
CA ASP A 288 4.86 4.80 4.78
C ASP A 288 3.96 3.90 3.91
N GLY A 289 3.40 2.86 4.51
CA GLY A 289 2.38 2.01 3.88
C GLY A 289 0.94 2.47 4.16
N ARG A 290 0.76 3.54 4.91
CA ARG A 290 -0.55 4.17 5.22
C ARG A 290 -0.57 5.61 4.75
N VAL A 291 -1.79 6.14 4.63
CA VAL A 291 -1.98 7.58 4.48
C VAL A 291 -1.75 8.29 5.82
N ALA A 292 -1.26 9.51 5.78
CA ALA A 292 -1.05 10.33 6.97
C ALA A 292 -1.81 11.66 6.88
N THR A 293 -2.29 12.15 8.02
CA THR A 293 -2.97 13.45 8.16
C THR A 293 -1.93 14.56 8.36
N ILE A 294 -1.13 14.82 7.33
CA ILE A 294 0.00 15.77 7.36
C ILE A 294 -0.43 17.24 7.11
N ASN A 295 -1.48 17.69 7.77
CA ASN A 295 -2.03 19.04 7.52
C ASN A 295 -1.02 20.17 7.77
N TRP A 296 -0.19 20.04 8.81
CA TRP A 296 0.84 21.02 9.10
C TRP A 296 1.89 21.05 7.97
N ALA A 297 2.38 19.88 7.57
CA ALA A 297 3.37 19.77 6.49
C ALA A 297 2.80 20.30 5.17
N GLU A 298 1.55 19.96 4.82
CA GLU A 298 0.89 20.47 3.61
C GLU A 298 0.85 22.00 3.59
N ARG A 299 0.65 22.63 4.73
CA ARG A 299 0.59 24.08 4.82
C ARG A 299 1.97 24.76 4.70
N TYR A 300 3.01 24.20 5.32
CA TYR A 300 4.28 24.90 5.51
C TYR A 300 5.45 24.33 4.69
N ILE A 301 5.45 23.06 4.34
CA ILE A 301 6.54 22.43 3.60
C ILE A 301 6.32 22.62 2.10
N PRO A 302 7.27 23.20 1.37
CA PRO A 302 7.10 23.51 -0.05
C PRO A 302 7.21 22.32 -0.99
N GLY A 303 7.92 21.25 -0.62
CA GLY A 303 8.10 20.03 -1.41
C GLY A 303 7.71 18.80 -0.60
N ILE A 304 6.72 18.01 -1.08
CA ILE A 304 6.26 16.79 -0.43
C ILE A 304 6.21 15.65 -1.45
N VAL A 305 6.90 14.58 -1.15
CA VAL A 305 6.96 13.36 -1.96
C VAL A 305 6.52 12.17 -1.11
N HIS A 306 5.71 11.27 -1.66
CA HIS A 306 5.33 10.03 -1.02
C HIS A 306 5.91 8.84 -1.79
N ALA A 307 6.80 8.11 -1.15
CA ALA A 307 7.51 6.99 -1.78
C ALA A 307 6.88 5.62 -1.50
N TRP A 308 5.95 5.50 -0.56
CA TRP A 308 5.45 4.21 -0.05
C TRP A 308 6.58 3.37 0.55
N PHE A 309 6.63 2.08 0.24
CA PHE A 309 7.75 1.16 0.47
C PHE A 309 8.18 0.59 -0.89
N PRO A 310 9.03 1.29 -1.66
CA PRO A 310 9.32 0.95 -3.06
C PRO A 310 10.32 -0.21 -3.22
N GLY A 311 10.69 -0.89 -2.14
CA GLY A 311 11.56 -2.07 -2.19
C GLY A 311 13.05 -1.75 -2.21
N GLU A 312 13.84 -2.67 -2.77
CA GLU A 312 15.31 -2.64 -2.72
C GLU A 312 15.95 -1.41 -3.36
N PHE A 313 15.30 -0.85 -4.39
CA PHE A 313 15.79 0.33 -5.12
C PHE A 313 15.27 1.66 -4.57
N MET A 314 14.77 1.70 -3.34
CA MET A 314 14.24 2.92 -2.73
C MET A 314 15.21 4.09 -2.83
N GLY A 315 16.46 3.91 -2.41
CA GLY A 315 17.44 4.99 -2.40
C GLY A 315 17.74 5.53 -3.80
N ASP A 316 17.89 4.63 -4.78
CA ASP A 316 18.16 5.00 -6.17
C ASP A 316 16.97 5.71 -6.83
N ALA A 317 15.75 5.19 -6.62
CA ALA A 317 14.54 5.78 -7.19
C ALA A 317 14.24 7.16 -6.59
N VAL A 318 14.35 7.28 -5.27
CA VAL A 318 14.17 8.55 -4.56
C VAL A 318 15.19 9.59 -5.02
N ALA A 319 16.47 9.23 -5.14
CA ALA A 319 17.48 10.16 -5.62
C ALA A 319 17.17 10.64 -7.05
N GLN A 320 16.83 9.74 -7.98
CA GLN A 320 16.47 10.14 -9.35
C GLN A 320 15.26 11.08 -9.40
N VAL A 321 14.26 10.85 -8.57
CA VAL A 321 13.09 11.74 -8.47
C VAL A 321 13.49 13.08 -7.87
N LEU A 322 14.15 13.10 -6.71
CA LEU A 322 14.47 14.36 -6.02
C LEU A 322 15.37 15.28 -6.83
N PHE A 323 16.28 14.71 -7.65
CA PHE A 323 17.25 15.46 -8.46
C PHE A 323 16.90 15.52 -9.96
N GLY A 324 15.74 15.03 -10.36
CA GLY A 324 15.12 15.28 -11.65
C GLY A 324 15.56 14.39 -12.81
N ASP A 325 16.28 13.31 -12.58
CA ASP A 325 16.57 12.32 -13.64
C ASP A 325 15.35 11.46 -13.96
N TYR A 326 14.42 11.37 -13.04
CA TYR A 326 13.09 10.81 -13.27
C TYR A 326 12.02 11.83 -12.92
N ASN A 327 11.12 12.10 -13.87
CA ASN A 327 9.98 12.95 -13.64
C ASN A 327 8.83 12.12 -13.04
N PRO A 328 8.40 12.36 -11.78
CA PRO A 328 7.39 11.54 -11.13
C PRO A 328 6.05 11.62 -11.85
N GLY A 329 5.46 10.44 -12.12
CA GLY A 329 4.14 10.29 -12.74
C GLY A 329 3.19 9.44 -11.91
N GLY A 330 3.57 9.07 -10.69
CA GLY A 330 2.75 8.30 -9.77
C GLY A 330 1.46 9.02 -9.36
N LYS A 331 0.39 8.27 -9.15
CA LYS A 331 -0.90 8.78 -8.67
C LYS A 331 -1.35 8.02 -7.43
N LEU A 332 -1.98 8.71 -6.51
CA LEU A 332 -2.49 8.11 -5.28
C LEU A 332 -3.57 7.07 -5.57
N ALA A 333 -3.37 5.86 -5.08
CA ALA A 333 -4.36 4.78 -5.11
C ALA A 333 -5.33 4.81 -3.91
N VAL A 334 -5.19 5.79 -3.03
CA VAL A 334 -6.02 6.01 -1.84
C VAL A 334 -6.23 7.51 -1.62
N THR A 335 -7.28 7.85 -0.87
CA THR A 335 -7.55 9.23 -0.44
C THR A 335 -6.74 9.55 0.81
N PHE A 336 -6.05 10.69 0.85
CA PHE A 336 -5.44 11.26 2.05
C PHE A 336 -6.48 12.12 2.77
N PRO A 337 -6.95 11.74 3.96
CA PRO A 337 -7.90 12.54 4.73
C PRO A 337 -7.20 13.68 5.47
N ARG A 338 -7.95 14.69 5.89
CA ARG A 338 -7.47 15.72 6.81
C ARG A 338 -7.59 15.32 8.28
N SER A 339 -8.40 14.31 8.56
CA SER A 339 -8.67 13.84 9.91
C SER A 339 -9.10 12.39 9.89
N VAL A 340 -8.78 11.65 10.95
CA VAL A 340 -9.26 10.28 11.17
C VAL A 340 -10.79 10.18 11.12
N GLY A 341 -11.51 11.23 11.52
CA GLY A 341 -12.98 11.30 11.43
C GLY A 341 -13.54 11.26 10.00
N GLN A 342 -12.69 11.37 8.98
CA GLN A 342 -13.06 11.27 7.57
C GLN A 342 -12.81 9.87 6.97
N ILE A 343 -12.42 8.85 7.74
CA ILE A 343 -12.11 7.51 7.20
C ILE A 343 -13.23 6.96 6.30
N PRO A 344 -14.53 7.10 6.61
CA PRO A 344 -15.61 6.68 5.70
C PRO A 344 -15.65 7.45 4.36
N PHE A 345 -14.92 8.56 4.25
CA PHE A 345 -14.79 9.37 3.05
C PHE A 345 -13.66 8.87 2.13
N ALA A 346 -13.59 7.58 1.90
CA ALA A 346 -12.68 6.97 0.95
C ALA A 346 -13.29 6.94 -0.46
N PHE A 347 -12.44 7.06 -1.48
CA PHE A 347 -12.89 6.88 -2.86
C PHE A 347 -13.10 5.36 -3.18
N PRO A 348 -14.22 4.99 -3.86
CA PRO A 348 -15.33 5.84 -4.28
C PRO A 348 -16.29 6.13 -3.11
N PHE A 349 -16.83 7.35 -3.04
CA PHE A 349 -17.75 7.76 -2.00
C PHE A 349 -19.13 8.13 -2.56
N LYS A 350 -20.17 8.04 -1.71
CA LYS A 350 -21.55 8.40 -2.07
C LYS A 350 -21.81 9.88 -1.85
N PRO A 351 -22.79 10.47 -2.55
CA PRO A 351 -23.23 11.84 -2.29
C PRO A 351 -23.56 12.06 -0.80
N GLY A 352 -23.14 13.20 -0.27
CA GLY A 352 -23.31 13.53 1.15
C GLY A 352 -22.15 13.11 2.05
N SER A 353 -21.28 12.20 1.62
CA SER A 353 -20.07 11.84 2.40
C SER A 353 -19.05 12.98 2.46
N ASP A 354 -19.00 13.83 1.43
CA ASP A 354 -18.20 15.06 1.38
C ASP A 354 -19.01 16.30 1.80
N SER A 355 -20.11 16.11 2.49
CA SER A 355 -21.21 17.04 2.63
C SER A 355 -20.80 18.49 2.85
N LYS A 356 -20.96 19.28 1.82
CA LYS A 356 -20.88 20.74 1.86
C LYS A 356 -21.95 21.25 2.82
N GLY A 357 -21.54 21.72 4.01
CA GLY A 357 -22.40 22.43 4.94
C GLY A 357 -22.70 21.74 6.27
N PHE A 358 -22.60 20.42 6.39
CA PHE A 358 -22.83 19.70 7.66
C PHE A 358 -21.53 19.22 8.33
N VAL A 359 -20.43 19.13 7.61
CA VAL A 359 -19.13 18.73 8.11
C VAL A 359 -18.20 19.93 8.14
N ARG A 360 -17.59 20.22 9.28
CA ARG A 360 -16.69 21.38 9.43
C ARG A 360 -15.37 21.17 8.68
N VAL A 361 -14.93 19.93 8.53
CA VAL A 361 -13.76 19.55 7.71
C VAL A 361 -14.28 19.00 6.40
N THR A 362 -14.36 19.88 5.41
CA THR A 362 -14.79 19.52 4.05
C THR A 362 -13.57 19.34 3.16
N SER A 363 -13.51 18.47 2.27
CA SER A 363 -12.39 18.15 1.39
C SER A 363 -11.36 17.19 2.01
N THR A 364 -10.72 16.47 1.13
CA THR A 364 -9.55 15.63 1.43
C THR A 364 -8.29 16.48 1.49
N LEU A 365 -7.22 15.95 2.08
CA LEU A 365 -5.89 16.53 1.95
C LEU A 365 -5.41 16.35 0.51
N TYR A 366 -5.39 15.10 0.03
CA TYR A 366 -5.15 14.76 -1.38
C TYR A 366 -6.16 13.71 -1.83
N PRO A 367 -6.86 13.90 -2.95
CA PRO A 367 -7.85 12.93 -3.43
C PRO A 367 -7.20 11.71 -4.07
N PHE A 368 -7.94 10.60 -4.15
CA PHE A 368 -7.60 9.47 -5.00
C PHE A 368 -7.29 9.91 -6.42
N GLY A 369 -6.26 9.34 -7.03
CA GLY A 369 -5.80 9.66 -8.38
C GLY A 369 -4.93 10.91 -8.47
N TYR A 370 -4.66 11.60 -7.35
CA TYR A 370 -3.82 12.79 -7.31
C TYR A 370 -2.34 12.45 -7.41
N GLY A 371 -1.60 13.32 -8.07
CA GLY A 371 -0.15 13.31 -8.17
C GLY A 371 0.32 14.35 -9.18
N LEU A 372 1.34 15.09 -8.83
CA LEU A 372 1.97 16.11 -9.67
C LEU A 372 3.09 15.51 -10.54
N SER A 373 3.60 16.35 -11.44
CA SER A 373 4.74 16.04 -12.31
C SER A 373 5.63 17.30 -12.39
N TYR A 374 6.86 17.17 -12.81
CA TYR A 374 7.76 18.30 -13.15
C TYR A 374 7.39 18.97 -14.48
N THR A 375 6.40 18.42 -15.17
CA THR A 375 5.81 19.00 -16.37
C THR A 375 4.30 19.19 -16.20
N THR A 376 3.63 19.72 -17.21
CA THR A 376 2.18 19.92 -17.21
C THR A 376 1.56 19.26 -18.43
N PHE A 377 0.31 18.77 -18.28
CA PHE A 377 -0.44 18.14 -19.35
C PHE A 377 -1.75 18.84 -19.58
N ALA A 378 -2.15 18.95 -20.85
CA ALA A 378 -3.45 19.48 -21.27
C ALA A 378 -4.25 18.38 -21.96
N TYR A 379 -5.54 18.33 -21.63
CA TYR A 379 -6.52 17.42 -22.23
C TYR A 379 -7.44 18.19 -23.16
N SER A 380 -7.72 17.64 -24.33
CA SER A 380 -8.61 18.23 -25.33
C SER A 380 -9.31 17.18 -26.18
N ASP A 381 -10.26 17.61 -26.98
CA ASP A 381 -10.94 16.82 -28.01
C ASP A 381 -11.54 15.51 -27.48
N LEU A 382 -12.19 15.55 -26.31
CA LEU A 382 -12.96 14.40 -25.83
C LEU A 382 -14.06 14.06 -26.82
N LYS A 383 -14.05 12.85 -27.35
CA LYS A 383 -15.05 12.30 -28.28
C LYS A 383 -15.65 11.04 -27.71
N ILE A 384 -16.95 10.90 -27.89
CA ILE A 384 -17.72 9.71 -27.55
C ILE A 384 -18.30 9.16 -28.84
N GLU A 385 -17.87 7.96 -29.23
CA GLU A 385 -18.43 7.27 -30.38
C GLU A 385 -19.72 6.54 -29.97
N ASN A 386 -20.80 6.71 -30.70
CA ASN A 386 -22.11 6.07 -30.42
C ASN A 386 -22.58 6.35 -28.96
N PRO A 387 -22.96 7.59 -28.64
CA PRO A 387 -23.28 7.97 -27.26
C PRO A 387 -24.58 7.34 -26.71
N VAL A 388 -25.38 6.71 -27.57
CA VAL A 388 -26.61 6.00 -27.18
C VAL A 388 -26.37 4.50 -27.35
N ILE A 389 -26.38 3.78 -26.22
CA ILE A 389 -26.14 2.34 -26.18
C ILE A 389 -27.20 1.64 -25.36
N GLY A 390 -27.44 0.38 -25.62
CA GLY A 390 -28.29 -0.47 -24.77
C GLY A 390 -27.53 -0.93 -23.52
N VAL A 391 -28.23 -1.59 -22.61
CA VAL A 391 -27.70 -2.04 -21.27
C VAL A 391 -26.46 -2.93 -21.40
N GLN A 392 -26.39 -3.74 -22.45
CA GLN A 392 -25.24 -4.63 -22.74
C GLN A 392 -24.25 -4.01 -23.75
N GLY A 393 -24.46 -2.76 -24.13
CA GLY A 393 -23.60 -2.06 -25.07
C GLY A 393 -22.30 -1.56 -24.46
N SER A 394 -21.35 -1.23 -25.32
CA SER A 394 -20.10 -0.55 -24.94
C SER A 394 -19.97 0.75 -25.71
N VAL A 395 -19.31 1.73 -25.09
CA VAL A 395 -19.01 3.03 -25.71
C VAL A 395 -17.49 3.18 -25.84
N LYS A 396 -17.05 3.73 -26.96
CA LYS A 396 -15.65 4.06 -27.16
C LYS A 396 -15.44 5.56 -26.96
N LEU A 397 -14.45 5.90 -26.16
CA LEU A 397 -14.04 7.27 -25.91
C LEU A 397 -12.62 7.49 -26.41
N SER A 398 -12.34 8.72 -26.80
CA SER A 398 -10.98 9.16 -27.13
C SER A 398 -10.78 10.61 -26.68
N CYS A 399 -9.56 10.95 -26.31
CA CYS A 399 -9.14 12.33 -26.04
C CYS A 399 -7.70 12.54 -26.52
N LYS A 400 -7.31 13.79 -26.65
CA LYS A 400 -5.92 14.15 -26.87
C LYS A 400 -5.29 14.58 -25.55
N VAL A 401 -4.07 14.11 -25.30
CA VAL A 401 -3.23 14.56 -24.19
C VAL A 401 -1.97 15.17 -24.78
N LYS A 402 -1.58 16.33 -24.28
CA LYS A 402 -0.40 17.06 -24.74
C LYS A 402 0.44 17.44 -23.54
N ASN A 403 1.74 17.16 -23.58
CA ASN A 403 2.69 17.74 -22.67
C ASN A 403 2.87 19.23 -23.03
N THR A 404 2.55 20.12 -22.09
CA THR A 404 2.63 21.58 -22.26
C THR A 404 3.81 22.21 -21.54
N GLY A 405 4.57 21.39 -20.79
CA GLY A 405 5.77 21.85 -20.10
C GLY A 405 7.05 21.68 -20.93
N LYS A 406 8.20 21.66 -20.25
CA LYS A 406 9.51 21.64 -20.89
C LYS A 406 10.26 20.32 -20.74
N VAL A 407 9.78 19.43 -19.89
CA VAL A 407 10.42 18.13 -19.58
C VAL A 407 9.50 17.02 -20.02
N ALA A 408 10.05 15.96 -20.57
CA ALA A 408 9.28 14.73 -20.82
C ALA A 408 8.80 14.11 -19.51
N GLY A 409 7.69 13.42 -19.56
CA GLY A 409 7.16 12.75 -18.37
C GLY A 409 5.97 11.87 -18.68
N ASP A 410 5.62 11.07 -17.69
CA ASP A 410 4.47 10.20 -17.76
C ASP A 410 3.22 10.87 -17.22
N GLU A 411 2.13 10.73 -17.95
CA GLU A 411 0.79 11.03 -17.45
C GLU A 411 -0.01 9.75 -17.30
N VAL A 412 -0.69 9.61 -16.17
CA VAL A 412 -1.69 8.54 -15.98
C VAL A 412 -3.06 9.11 -16.26
N VAL A 413 -3.52 8.88 -17.48
CA VAL A 413 -4.86 9.28 -17.93
C VAL A 413 -5.90 8.42 -17.21
N GLN A 414 -6.86 9.05 -16.55
CA GLN A 414 -7.86 8.38 -15.73
C GLN A 414 -9.26 8.63 -16.29
N LEU A 415 -10.02 7.56 -16.52
CA LEU A 415 -11.41 7.63 -16.96
C LEU A 415 -12.35 7.37 -15.78
N TYR A 416 -13.15 8.37 -15.45
CA TYR A 416 -14.18 8.28 -14.43
C TYR A 416 -15.57 8.30 -15.05
N LEU A 417 -16.46 7.48 -14.50
CA LEU A 417 -17.87 7.44 -14.83
C LEU A 417 -18.69 8.00 -13.67
N HIS A 418 -19.60 8.90 -13.96
CA HIS A 418 -20.67 9.36 -13.07
C HIS A 418 -22.02 8.92 -13.65
N ASP A 419 -22.88 8.38 -12.80
CA ASP A 419 -24.25 8.00 -13.15
C ASP A 419 -25.18 9.14 -12.73
N GLU A 420 -25.76 9.83 -13.71
CA GLU A 420 -26.61 11.01 -13.48
C GLU A 420 -27.98 10.64 -12.86
N MET A 421 -28.50 9.44 -13.15
CA MET A 421 -29.81 8.99 -12.68
C MET A 421 -29.81 7.48 -12.46
N SER A 422 -30.03 7.06 -11.23
CA SER A 422 -30.04 5.65 -10.83
C SER A 422 -31.24 5.33 -9.93
N SER A 423 -31.65 4.08 -9.91
CA SER A 423 -32.72 3.59 -9.02
C SER A 423 -32.32 3.54 -7.54
N VAL A 424 -31.00 3.60 -7.25
CA VAL A 424 -30.43 3.64 -5.90
C VAL A 424 -29.32 4.68 -5.85
N THR A 425 -28.98 5.18 -4.65
CA THR A 425 -27.86 6.11 -4.49
C THR A 425 -26.55 5.42 -4.86
N THR A 426 -25.93 5.87 -5.96
CA THR A 426 -24.63 5.40 -6.46
C THR A 426 -23.49 6.27 -5.96
N TYR A 427 -22.27 5.91 -6.31
CA TYR A 427 -21.08 6.71 -6.03
C TYR A 427 -21.04 8.01 -6.86
N VAL A 428 -20.45 9.07 -6.31
CA VAL A 428 -20.27 10.34 -7.04
C VAL A 428 -19.53 10.13 -8.36
N LYS A 429 -18.55 9.27 -8.37
CA LYS A 429 -17.88 8.77 -9.59
C LYS A 429 -17.10 7.50 -9.27
N VAL A 430 -16.87 6.69 -10.28
CA VAL A 430 -16.06 5.47 -10.19
C VAL A 430 -14.99 5.45 -11.28
N LEU A 431 -13.79 4.98 -10.97
CA LEU A 431 -12.74 4.77 -11.95
C LEU A 431 -13.11 3.57 -12.83
N ARG A 432 -13.08 3.73 -14.15
CA ARG A 432 -13.40 2.68 -15.13
C ARG A 432 -12.23 2.29 -16.00
N GLY A 433 -11.20 3.10 -16.04
CA GLY A 433 -9.98 2.79 -16.77
C GLY A 433 -8.89 3.81 -16.49
N PHE A 434 -7.67 3.41 -16.70
CA PHE A 434 -6.51 4.29 -16.69
C PHE A 434 -5.43 3.76 -17.63
N GLU A 435 -4.62 4.65 -18.14
CA GLU A 435 -3.50 4.35 -19.02
C GLU A 435 -2.33 5.28 -18.69
N ARG A 436 -1.14 4.72 -18.57
CA ARG A 436 0.10 5.51 -18.44
C ARG A 436 0.67 5.75 -19.84
N ILE A 437 0.88 7.01 -20.18
CA ILE A 437 1.46 7.43 -21.45
C ILE A 437 2.67 8.31 -21.22
N HIS A 438 3.71 8.13 -22.02
CA HIS A 438 4.93 8.95 -21.99
C HIS A 438 4.85 10.05 -23.05
N LEU A 439 5.09 11.30 -22.70
CA LEU A 439 4.97 12.46 -23.58
C LEU A 439 6.16 13.41 -23.42
#